data_de3314d833a065e814d112e1962dd7a2
#
_entry.id   de3314d833a065e814d112e1962dd7a2
#
_cell.length_a   1.000
_cell.length_b   1.000
_cell.length_c   1.000
_cell.angle_alpha   90.00
_cell.angle_beta   90.00
_cell.angle_gamma   90.00
#
_symmetry.space_group_name_H-M   'P 1'
#
loop_
_entity.id
_entity.type
_entity.pdbx_description
1 polymer ?
#
loop_
_entity_poly.entity_id
_entity_poly.type
_entity_poly.pdbx_seq_one_letter_code
_entity_poly.pdbx_strand_id
1 'polypeptide(L)'
;MTGFAQATKYGIDVDSGIPKGTMYHIACSAWFTSTGQIMPRYFKFEDDTGDVQTVKDILVKYTEEKNYSGIPSREYGCEAVIGGLIREFKLIFFLEACKWVMLV
;
A
#
# COMPACT_ATOMS: atom_id res chain seq x y z
N MET A 1 -0.69 7.73 19.38
CA MET A 1 -0.97 8.05 17.99
C MET A 1 -0.06 7.26 17.08
N THR A 2 -0.55 6.79 16.03
CA THR A 2 0.23 6.04 15.09
C THR A 2 0.67 6.92 13.94
N GLY A 3 1.81 6.62 13.38
CA GLY A 3 2.26 7.32 12.21
C GLY A 3 1.37 7.10 11.00
N PHE A 4 0.67 6.00 10.99
CA PHE A 4 -0.20 5.66 9.87
C PHE A 4 -1.37 6.63 9.75
N ALA A 5 -2.02 6.91 10.86
CA ALA A 5 -3.14 7.85 10.84
C ALA A 5 -2.71 9.22 10.37
N GLN A 6 -1.48 9.60 10.67
CA GLN A 6 -0.96 10.88 10.25
C GLN A 6 -0.73 10.94 8.74
N ALA A 7 -0.36 9.83 8.16
CA ALA A 7 -0.04 9.81 6.74
C ALA A 7 -1.24 10.19 5.89
N THR A 8 -2.44 9.85 6.33
CA THR A 8 -3.64 10.15 5.57
C THR A 8 -3.95 11.63 5.52
N LYS A 9 -3.28 12.42 6.36
CA LYS A 9 -3.56 13.84 6.46
C LYS A 9 -2.64 14.68 5.61
N TYR A 10 -1.80 14.06 4.81
CA TYR A 10 -0.82 14.78 4.03
C TYR A 10 -1.39 15.40 2.76
N GLY A 11 -2.64 15.49 2.63
CA GLY A 11 -3.22 16.19 1.50
C GLY A 11 -2.99 15.54 0.14
N ILE A 12 -2.23 14.48 0.10
CA ILE A 12 -2.01 13.76 -1.15
C ILE A 12 -3.27 13.05 -1.60
N ASP A 13 -4.20 12.95 -0.69
CA ASP A 13 -5.44 12.27 -0.92
C ASP A 13 -6.47 13.13 -1.64
N VAL A 14 -6.31 14.43 -1.66
CA VAL A 14 -7.39 15.31 -2.06
C VAL A 14 -7.44 15.48 -3.56
N ASP A 15 -6.43 16.10 -4.14
CA ASP A 15 -6.45 16.44 -5.55
C ASP A 15 -5.43 15.67 -6.35
N SER A 16 -4.85 14.67 -5.75
CA SER A 16 -3.79 13.90 -6.37
C SER A 16 -4.30 12.76 -7.23
N GLY A 17 -5.59 12.50 -7.20
CA GLY A 17 -6.16 11.36 -7.90
C GLY A 17 -6.12 10.06 -7.14
N ILE A 18 -5.71 10.07 -5.88
CA ILE A 18 -5.73 8.88 -5.05
C ILE A 18 -7.16 8.52 -4.71
N PRO A 19 -7.60 7.29 -4.94
CA PRO A 19 -8.96 6.88 -4.62
C PRO A 19 -9.25 7.04 -3.14
N LYS A 20 -10.51 7.19 -2.81
CA LYS A 20 -10.93 7.29 -1.43
C LYS A 20 -10.65 6.01 -0.69
N GLY A 21 -10.37 6.16 0.61
CA GLY A 21 -10.07 5.04 1.47
C GLY A 21 -9.15 5.47 2.58
N THR A 22 -8.84 4.54 3.46
CA THR A 22 -7.90 4.79 4.54
C THR A 22 -6.52 4.36 4.09
N MET A 23 -5.56 5.26 4.23
CA MET A 23 -4.19 5.02 3.83
C MET A 23 -3.34 4.68 5.05
N TYR A 24 -2.59 3.60 4.96
CA TYR A 24 -1.66 3.17 6.00
C TYR A 24 -0.27 3.12 5.42
N HIS A 25 0.69 3.66 6.15
CA HIS A 25 2.09 3.38 5.86
C HIS A 25 2.40 1.97 6.29
N ILE A 26 3.12 1.23 5.47
CA ILE A 26 3.40 -0.18 5.75
C ILE A 26 4.89 -0.46 5.56
N ALA A 27 5.32 -1.54 6.19
CA ALA A 27 6.63 -2.12 5.93
C ALA A 27 6.38 -3.32 5.00
N CYS A 28 6.89 -3.24 3.79
CA CYS A 28 6.60 -4.25 2.77
C CYS A 28 7.86 -4.95 2.34
N SER A 29 7.81 -6.27 2.30
CA SER A 29 8.85 -7.08 1.68
C SER A 29 8.47 -7.27 0.23
N ALA A 30 9.39 -6.97 -0.67
CA ALA A 30 9.13 -7.05 -2.09
C ALA A 30 10.33 -7.64 -2.81
N TRP A 31 10.06 -8.29 -3.93
CA TRP A 31 11.10 -8.73 -4.84
C TRP A 31 11.25 -7.70 -5.94
N PHE A 32 12.49 -7.36 -6.23
CA PHE A 32 12.83 -6.59 -7.41
C PHE A 32 13.44 -7.58 -8.39
N THR A 33 12.68 -7.92 -9.44
CA THR A 33 13.10 -8.97 -10.34
C THR A 33 14.20 -8.49 -11.28
N SER A 34 14.87 -9.45 -11.92
CA SER A 34 15.94 -9.12 -12.87
C SER A 34 15.41 -8.38 -14.09
N THR A 35 14.11 -8.43 -14.34
CA THR A 35 13.50 -7.74 -15.48
C THR A 35 12.91 -6.41 -15.08
N GLY A 36 13.15 -5.96 -13.84
CA GLY A 36 12.72 -4.63 -13.40
C GLY A 36 11.32 -4.58 -12.82
N GLN A 37 10.72 -5.71 -12.52
CA GLN A 37 9.42 -5.74 -11.89
C GLN A 37 9.57 -5.68 -10.37
N ILE A 38 8.56 -5.10 -9.72
CA ILE A 38 8.51 -5.00 -8.27
C ILE A 38 7.31 -5.80 -7.82
N MET A 39 7.53 -6.81 -6.98
CA MET A 39 6.47 -7.74 -6.57
C MET A 39 6.35 -7.75 -5.06
N PRO A 40 5.25 -7.21 -4.52
CA PRO A 40 5.05 -7.26 -3.07
C PRO A 40 4.83 -8.70 -2.62
N ARG A 41 5.47 -9.07 -1.50
CA ARG A 41 5.42 -10.43 -0.98
C ARG A 41 4.54 -10.51 0.26
N TYR A 42 4.80 -9.69 1.24
CA TYR A 42 4.03 -9.58 2.46
C TYR A 42 4.33 -8.22 3.08
N PHE A 43 3.48 -7.82 4.01
CA PHE A 43 3.71 -6.53 4.64
C PHE A 43 3.19 -6.54 6.07
N LYS A 44 3.61 -5.52 6.82
CA LYS A 44 3.14 -5.28 8.18
C LYS A 44 2.60 -3.87 8.27
N PHE A 45 1.55 -3.72 9.05
CA PHE A 45 0.99 -2.40 9.32
C PHE A 45 0.46 -2.37 10.74
N GLU A 46 0.39 -1.17 11.29
CA GLU A 46 -0.19 -0.96 12.61
C GLU A 46 -1.64 -0.59 12.43
N ASP A 47 -2.53 -1.37 13.04
CA ASP A 47 -3.96 -1.11 12.90
C ASP A 47 -4.41 -0.01 13.86
N ASP A 48 -5.72 0.29 13.87
CA ASP A 48 -6.25 1.40 14.63
C ASP A 48 -6.14 1.18 16.15
N THR A 49 -5.95 -0.06 16.58
CA THR A 49 -5.77 -0.37 17.99
C THR A 49 -4.31 -0.35 18.42
N GLY A 50 -3.40 -0.12 17.49
CA GLY A 50 -1.98 -0.11 17.78
C GLY A 50 -1.31 -1.46 17.63
N ASP A 51 -2.04 -2.47 17.23
CA ASP A 51 -1.46 -3.80 17.03
C ASP A 51 -0.83 -3.88 15.64
N VAL A 52 0.34 -4.54 15.58
CA VAL A 52 1.02 -4.77 14.31
C VAL A 52 0.48 -6.05 13.71
N GLN A 53 -0.06 -5.94 12.51
CA GLN A 53 -0.56 -7.09 11.78
C GLN A 53 0.35 -7.42 10.60
N THR A 54 0.52 -8.71 10.34
CA THR A 54 1.28 -9.18 9.19
C THR A 54 0.31 -9.78 8.20
N VAL A 55 0.41 -9.31 6.95
CA VAL A 55 -0.44 -9.80 5.87
C VAL A 55 0.43 -10.57 4.91
N LYS A 56 0.11 -11.85 4.76
CA LYS A 56 0.84 -12.79 3.90
C LYS A 56 -0.07 -13.31 2.81
N ASP A 57 0.50 -14.06 1.90
CA ASP A 57 -0.26 -14.74 0.84
C ASP A 57 -1.13 -13.75 0.08
N ILE A 58 -0.50 -12.67 -0.34
CA ILE A 58 -1.17 -11.62 -1.10
C ILE A 58 -1.42 -12.12 -2.51
N LEU A 59 -2.67 -12.03 -2.95
CA LEU A 59 -3.01 -12.26 -4.34
C LEU A 59 -3.03 -10.92 -5.06
N VAL A 60 -2.09 -10.71 -5.97
CA VAL A 60 -2.05 -9.51 -6.78
C VAL A 60 -2.92 -9.75 -8.01
N LYS A 61 -3.98 -8.96 -8.14
CA LYS A 61 -4.92 -9.11 -9.23
C LYS A 61 -4.54 -8.29 -10.45
N TYR A 62 -3.92 -7.14 -10.23
CA TYR A 62 -3.48 -6.27 -11.33
C TYR A 62 -2.37 -5.35 -10.83
N THR A 63 -1.64 -4.82 -11.79
CA THR A 63 -0.59 -3.84 -11.53
C THR A 63 -0.73 -2.73 -12.56
N GLU A 64 -0.64 -1.48 -12.09
CA GLU A 64 -0.72 -0.31 -12.97
C GLU A 64 0.31 0.72 -12.56
N GLU A 65 0.86 1.41 -13.56
CA GLU A 65 1.67 2.58 -13.29
C GLU A 65 0.75 3.77 -13.12
N LYS A 66 1.01 4.57 -12.09
CA LYS A 66 0.19 5.72 -11.77
C LYS A 66 1.07 6.94 -11.57
N ASN A 67 0.43 8.09 -11.61
CA ASN A 67 1.10 9.35 -11.39
C ASN A 67 0.16 10.23 -10.59
N TYR A 68 0.42 10.31 -9.30
CA TYR A 68 -0.42 11.11 -8.40
C TYR A 68 0.19 12.49 -8.26
N SER A 69 -0.41 13.47 -8.92
CA SER A 69 0.08 14.86 -8.90
C SER A 69 1.55 14.95 -9.29
N GLY A 70 1.94 14.21 -10.32
CA GLY A 70 3.32 14.20 -10.78
C GLY A 70 4.24 13.27 -10.04
N ILE A 71 3.74 12.54 -9.05
CA ILE A 71 4.55 11.59 -8.29
C ILE A 71 4.39 10.20 -8.88
N PRO A 72 5.43 9.63 -9.47
CA PRO A 72 5.32 8.31 -10.08
C PRO A 72 5.16 7.22 -9.03
N SER A 73 4.29 6.28 -9.31
CA SER A 73 4.03 5.18 -8.40
C SER A 73 3.55 3.97 -9.18
N ARG A 74 3.52 2.82 -8.51
CA ARG A 74 2.91 1.60 -9.01
C ARG A 74 1.83 1.16 -8.06
N GLU A 75 0.69 0.84 -8.63
CA GLU A 75 -0.48 0.41 -7.86
C GLU A 75 -0.69 -1.07 -8.09
N TYR A 76 -0.93 -1.79 -7.01
CA TYR A 76 -1.21 -3.22 -7.03
C TYR A 76 -2.58 -3.45 -6.41
N GLY A 77 -3.52 -3.94 -7.21
CA GLY A 77 -4.81 -4.35 -6.68
C GLY A 77 -4.67 -5.73 -6.09
N CYS A 78 -4.98 -5.86 -4.81
CA CYS A 78 -4.65 -7.06 -4.06
C CYS A 78 -5.84 -7.59 -3.27
N GLU A 79 -5.70 -8.85 -2.88
CA GLU A 79 -6.64 -9.51 -1.98
C GLU A 79 -5.83 -10.37 -1.03
N ALA A 80 -6.22 -10.36 0.24
CA ALA A 80 -5.59 -11.21 1.25
C ALA A 80 -6.50 -11.33 2.46
N VAL A 81 -6.15 -12.23 3.37
CA VAL A 81 -6.86 -12.37 4.63
C VAL A 81 -6.25 -11.38 5.62
N ILE A 82 -7.09 -10.47 6.11
CA ILE A 82 -6.69 -9.49 7.12
C ILE A 82 -7.69 -9.58 8.26
N GLY A 83 -7.20 -9.85 9.47
CA GLY A 83 -8.08 -9.98 10.63
C GLY A 83 -9.08 -11.11 10.49
N GLY A 84 -8.70 -12.18 9.80
CA GLY A 84 -9.57 -13.33 9.61
C GLY A 84 -10.57 -13.21 8.48
N LEU A 85 -10.58 -12.10 7.77
CA LEU A 85 -11.52 -11.84 6.67
C LEU A 85 -10.78 -11.59 5.37
N ILE A 86 -11.36 -12.05 4.28
CA ILE A 86 -10.82 -11.75 2.96
C ILE A 86 -11.14 -10.30 2.65
N ARG A 87 -10.09 -9.52 2.34
CA ARG A 87 -10.22 -8.11 2.07
C ARG A 87 -9.54 -7.76 0.76
N GLU A 88 -10.16 -6.83 0.04
CA GLU A 88 -9.53 -6.23 -1.12
C GLU A 88 -8.91 -4.91 -0.70
N PHE A 89 -7.73 -4.65 -1.23
CA PHE A 89 -7.00 -3.42 -0.91
C PHE A 89 -6.03 -3.13 -2.04
N LYS A 90 -5.45 -1.95 -1.97
CA LYS A 90 -4.41 -1.56 -2.92
C LYS A 90 -3.11 -1.35 -2.19
N LEU A 91 -2.03 -1.78 -2.80
CA LEU A 91 -0.68 -1.44 -2.36
C LEU A 91 -0.13 -0.46 -3.38
N ILE A 92 0.47 0.61 -2.90
CA ILE A 92 1.02 1.64 -3.76
C ILE A 92 2.48 1.83 -3.37
N PHE A 93 3.35 1.69 -4.35
CA PHE A 93 4.77 1.91 -4.17
C PHE A 93 5.15 3.23 -4.83
N PHE A 94 5.61 4.19 -4.03
CA PHE A 94 6.07 5.47 -4.52
C PHE A 94 7.55 5.33 -4.86
N LEU A 95 7.87 5.36 -6.14
CA LEU A 95 9.21 5.02 -6.61
C LEU A 95 10.27 5.96 -6.07
N GLU A 96 10.00 7.25 -6.08
CA GLU A 96 11.02 8.23 -5.67
C GLU A 96 11.25 8.21 -4.17
N ALA A 97 10.18 8.06 -3.41
CA ALA A 97 10.28 8.01 -1.95
C ALA A 97 10.69 6.63 -1.46
N CYS A 98 10.61 5.62 -2.30
CA CYS A 98 10.90 4.24 -1.95
C CYS A 98 10.05 3.78 -0.77
N LYS A 99 8.76 4.08 -0.82
CA LYS A 99 7.84 3.80 0.29
C LYS A 99 6.59 3.12 -0.21
N TRP A 100 6.05 2.26 0.63
CA TRP A 100 4.81 1.55 0.36
C TRP A 100 3.71 2.08 1.24
N VAL A 101 2.51 2.13 0.69
CA VAL A 101 1.30 2.40 1.48
C VAL A 101 0.24 1.39 1.10
N MET A 102 -0.71 1.18 2.01
CA MET A 102 -1.89 0.37 1.76
C MET A 102 -3.10 1.28 1.78
N LEU A 103 -3.96 1.12 0.80
CA LEU A 103 -5.21 1.86 0.71
C LEU A 103 -6.35 0.87 0.79
N VAL A 104 -7.18 1.02 1.81
CA VAL A 104 -8.28 0.08 2.04
C VAL A 104 -9.57 0.78 2.49
#